data_5da0535d7395605037d9217179d62a82
#
_entry.id   5da0535d7395605037d9217179d62a82
#
_cell.length_a   1.000
_cell.length_b   1.000
_cell.length_c   1.000
_cell.angle_alpha   90.00
_cell.angle_beta   90.00
_cell.angle_gamma   90.00
#
_symmetry.space_group_name_H-M   'P 1'
#
loop_
_entity.id
_entity.type
_entity.pdbx_description
1 polymer ?
#
loop_
_entity_poly.entity_id
_entity_poly.type
_entity_poly.pdbx_seq_one_letter_code
_entity_poly.pdbx_strand_id
1 'polypeptide(L)'
;MRIVFLINLACYLTSIVALSSILFYYTNLYMQNQRNQPQHSHPNFWSEYGDWYGYNGLVNEIRDKDMEHLNGSVYLDYTGSGLYRTSQIEEIFDLYKKNLFANPHSLSPASSLTTDLVERARDIILQFFNTTSEKYTVIFTASATASLRLLAESFPWSDDSLYLYTRDNHNSVLGIRRWATHWGAKFKTVDTKDLEAEGKEFDGSRAETVNHLFAFPAEENFAGVKYDLNLIKKFQETDFGDRFAEKRGKWYVLLDAAAFVPTHRLDLEEFPADFVVVSFYKLFGFPNLGTLVVKNEIVPHLRKMGFSGGTVVMATCGKDFALLQSRGCSRFEDGTIPFLSIIALNKSFEKLNEIGIDNISKHSWTITRELFLRLNSIRHSNGRPVVKIYGNHYMNDFERQGPIVTMNFLNNKGGYIGYNEVMVNAKNENINIRVGCFCNPGACTRANNLNDDQVEEYYNKKTSCHDSIDIIDGIPLGAVRVSVGAYTTMEDVEKFTAFVKKYFVDT
;
A
#
# COMPACT_ATOMS: atom_id res chain seq x y z
N MET A 1 -3.38 -44.09 -54.40
CA MET A 1 -3.75 -44.65 -53.11
C MET A 1 -2.59 -44.73 -52.09
N ARG A 2 -1.40 -45.30 -52.44
CA ARG A 2 -0.26 -45.39 -51.51
C ARG A 2 0.32 -44.07 -51.02
N ILE A 3 0.37 -43.00 -51.83
CA ILE A 3 0.91 -41.71 -51.44
C ILE A 3 0.00 -40.98 -50.41
N VAL A 4 -1.32 -41.04 -50.60
CA VAL A 4 -2.29 -40.43 -49.68
C VAL A 4 -2.25 -41.13 -48.32
N PHE A 5 -2.06 -42.45 -48.29
CA PHE A 5 -1.90 -43.24 -47.07
C PHE A 5 -0.64 -42.87 -46.29
N LEU A 6 0.49 -42.67 -46.99
CA LEU A 6 1.75 -42.26 -46.37
C LEU A 6 1.68 -40.81 -45.79
N ILE A 7 1.01 -39.89 -46.49
CA ILE A 7 0.81 -38.52 -45.98
C ILE A 7 -0.07 -38.52 -44.72
N ASN A 8 -1.18 -39.26 -44.72
CA ASN A 8 -2.06 -39.39 -43.56
C ASN A 8 -1.33 -40.07 -42.38
N LEU A 9 -0.52 -41.07 -42.62
CA LEU A 9 0.27 -41.75 -41.60
C LEU A 9 1.34 -40.79 -41.02
N ALA A 10 2.01 -39.96 -41.83
CA ALA A 10 2.96 -38.98 -41.38
C ALA A 10 2.31 -37.89 -40.55
N CYS A 11 1.14 -37.37 -40.98
CA CYS A 11 0.36 -36.40 -40.17
C CYS A 11 -0.12 -37.01 -38.83
N TYR A 12 -0.48 -38.28 -38.80
CA TYR A 12 -0.90 -38.95 -37.56
C TYR A 12 0.28 -39.13 -36.60
N LEU A 13 1.45 -39.52 -37.09
CA LEU A 13 2.67 -39.65 -36.29
C LEU A 13 3.18 -38.29 -35.76
N THR A 14 3.11 -37.23 -36.54
CA THR A 14 3.47 -35.87 -36.07
C THR A 14 2.51 -35.37 -35.00
N SER A 15 1.23 -35.65 -35.12
CA SER A 15 0.23 -35.33 -34.09
C SER A 15 0.44 -36.10 -32.78
N ILE A 16 0.83 -37.36 -32.84
CA ILE A 16 1.16 -38.17 -31.66
C ILE A 16 2.44 -37.64 -30.99
N VAL A 17 3.45 -37.28 -31.74
CA VAL A 17 4.69 -36.71 -31.20
C VAL A 17 4.43 -35.35 -30.55
N ALA A 18 3.60 -34.51 -31.15
CA ALA A 18 3.21 -33.22 -30.58
C ALA A 18 2.42 -33.38 -29.28
N LEU A 19 1.45 -34.31 -29.25
CA LEU A 19 0.66 -34.62 -28.04
C LEU A 19 1.53 -35.22 -26.91
N SER A 20 2.46 -36.09 -27.25
CA SER A 20 3.38 -36.66 -26.26
C SER A 20 4.36 -35.61 -25.70
N SER A 21 4.82 -34.65 -26.53
CA SER A 21 5.67 -33.54 -26.09
C SER A 21 4.92 -32.60 -25.18
N ILE A 22 3.66 -32.30 -25.49
CA ILE A 22 2.77 -31.48 -24.65
C ILE A 22 2.50 -32.18 -23.32
N LEU A 23 2.19 -33.49 -23.33
CA LEU A 23 1.97 -34.27 -22.13
C LEU A 23 3.23 -34.35 -21.26
N PHE A 24 4.40 -34.51 -21.88
CA PHE A 24 5.69 -34.53 -21.19
C PHE A 24 6.03 -33.17 -20.59
N TYR A 25 5.71 -32.07 -21.29
CA TYR A 25 5.86 -30.69 -20.76
C TYR A 25 4.96 -30.47 -19.54
N TYR A 26 3.67 -30.84 -19.62
CA TYR A 26 2.74 -30.71 -18.50
C TYR A 26 3.07 -31.64 -17.33
N THR A 27 3.54 -32.85 -17.57
CA THR A 27 4.01 -33.76 -16.50
C THR A 27 5.28 -33.22 -15.84
N ASN A 28 6.21 -32.67 -16.58
CA ASN A 28 7.40 -32.03 -15.99
C ASN A 28 7.03 -30.79 -15.19
N LEU A 29 6.13 -29.95 -15.69
CA LEU A 29 5.63 -28.77 -14.97
C LEU A 29 4.91 -29.17 -13.68
N TYR A 30 4.09 -30.24 -13.75
CA TYR A 30 3.42 -30.81 -12.57
C TYR A 30 4.42 -31.37 -11.55
N MET A 31 5.45 -32.08 -12.02
CA MET A 31 6.50 -32.65 -11.16
C MET A 31 7.44 -31.59 -10.58
N GLN A 32 7.71 -30.47 -11.29
CA GLN A 32 8.40 -29.30 -10.75
C GLN A 32 7.57 -28.61 -9.67
N ASN A 33 6.27 -28.43 -9.89
CA ASN A 33 5.37 -27.88 -8.88
C ASN A 33 5.29 -28.78 -7.64
N GLN A 34 5.32 -30.09 -7.77
CA GLN A 34 5.36 -31.03 -6.63
C GLN A 34 6.70 -31.01 -5.89
N ARG A 35 7.83 -30.81 -6.59
CA ARG A 35 9.17 -30.70 -5.96
C ARG A 35 9.35 -29.39 -5.19
N ASN A 36 8.59 -28.34 -5.55
CA ASN A 36 8.63 -27.03 -4.89
C ASN A 36 7.61 -26.90 -3.74
N GLN A 37 6.88 -27.98 -3.41
CA GLN A 37 5.99 -27.96 -2.24
C GLN A 37 6.80 -28.07 -0.95
N PRO A 38 6.66 -27.10 -0.01
CA PRO A 38 7.34 -27.15 1.28
C PRO A 38 6.92 -28.40 2.08
N GLN A 39 7.88 -29.11 2.66
CA GLN A 39 7.66 -30.38 3.39
C GLN A 39 6.79 -30.27 4.68
N HIS A 40 6.31 -29.06 5.05
CA HIS A 40 5.60 -28.79 6.32
C HIS A 40 4.39 -27.86 6.19
N SER A 41 3.74 -27.78 5.00
CA SER A 41 2.48 -27.05 4.82
C SER A 41 1.31 -27.79 5.47
N HIS A 42 0.29 -27.05 5.91
CA HIS A 42 -0.98 -27.62 6.34
C HIS A 42 -1.51 -28.57 5.25
N PRO A 43 -1.98 -29.79 5.55
CA PRO A 43 -2.26 -30.83 4.54
C PRO A 43 -3.18 -30.39 3.39
N ASN A 44 -4.06 -29.42 3.62
CA ASN A 44 -5.01 -28.92 2.62
C ASN A 44 -4.62 -27.56 2.01
N PHE A 45 -3.54 -26.92 2.47
CA PHE A 45 -3.19 -25.58 2.06
C PHE A 45 -2.96 -25.44 0.55
N TRP A 46 -2.14 -26.33 -0.01
CA TRP A 46 -1.79 -26.30 -1.43
C TRP A 46 -2.91 -26.74 -2.36
N SER A 47 -3.86 -27.55 -1.86
CA SER A 47 -5.07 -27.86 -2.61
C SER A 47 -6.05 -26.69 -2.68
N GLU A 48 -6.00 -25.78 -1.70
CA GLU A 48 -6.87 -24.60 -1.62
C GLU A 48 -6.28 -23.38 -2.33
N TYR A 49 -4.98 -23.11 -2.11
CA TYR A 49 -4.33 -21.86 -2.55
C TYR A 49 -3.19 -22.04 -3.56
N GLY A 50 -2.87 -23.27 -3.95
CA GLY A 50 -1.71 -23.53 -4.83
C GLY A 50 -1.78 -22.82 -6.18
N ASP A 51 -2.96 -22.72 -6.77
CA ASP A 51 -3.21 -22.04 -8.04
C ASP A 51 -3.07 -20.49 -7.94
N TRP A 52 -3.08 -19.95 -6.73
CA TRP A 52 -2.91 -18.52 -6.48
C TRP A 52 -1.44 -18.14 -6.35
N TYR A 53 -0.55 -19.09 -6.15
CA TYR A 53 0.88 -18.83 -5.92
C TYR A 53 1.67 -18.72 -7.21
N GLY A 54 2.51 -17.71 -7.27
CA GLY A 54 3.68 -17.67 -8.15
C GLY A 54 3.42 -17.40 -9.62
N TYR A 55 2.17 -17.04 -10.01
CA TYR A 55 1.86 -16.68 -11.40
C TYR A 55 2.24 -17.76 -12.40
N ASN A 56 1.91 -19.03 -12.10
CA ASN A 56 2.31 -20.20 -12.89
C ASN A 56 3.84 -20.35 -13.06
N GLY A 57 4.61 -19.97 -12.04
CA GLY A 57 6.08 -20.07 -12.04
C GLY A 57 6.81 -18.79 -12.42
N LEU A 58 6.12 -17.76 -12.94
CA LEU A 58 6.72 -16.50 -13.38
C LEU A 58 7.46 -15.77 -12.23
N VAL A 59 7.02 -15.90 -10.97
CA VAL A 59 7.69 -15.28 -9.83
C VAL A 59 9.15 -15.72 -9.71
N ASN A 60 9.42 -17.02 -9.90
CA ASN A 60 10.78 -17.55 -9.82
C ASN A 60 11.63 -17.05 -10.98
N GLU A 61 11.05 -17.03 -12.20
CA GLU A 61 11.74 -16.49 -13.38
C GLU A 61 12.11 -15.01 -13.19
N ILE A 62 11.21 -14.19 -12.64
CA ILE A 62 11.50 -12.79 -12.34
C ILE A 62 12.58 -12.69 -11.26
N ARG A 63 12.52 -13.48 -10.20
CA ARG A 63 13.51 -13.48 -9.12
C ARG A 63 14.91 -13.81 -9.66
N ASP A 64 15.02 -14.83 -10.50
CA ASP A 64 16.29 -15.33 -11.01
C ASP A 64 16.94 -14.39 -12.06
N LYS A 65 16.12 -13.75 -12.90
CA LYS A 65 16.62 -12.98 -14.06
C LYS A 65 16.59 -11.47 -13.88
N ASP A 66 15.75 -10.97 -12.98
CA ASP A 66 15.38 -9.55 -12.94
C ASP A 66 15.51 -8.92 -11.55
N MET A 67 16.02 -9.69 -10.57
CA MET A 67 16.23 -9.24 -9.20
C MET A 67 17.58 -9.64 -8.60
N GLU A 68 18.63 -9.64 -9.40
CA GLU A 68 20.01 -9.95 -8.96
C GLU A 68 20.48 -9.06 -7.80
N HIS A 69 19.99 -7.82 -7.73
CA HIS A 69 20.31 -6.87 -6.67
C HIS A 69 19.83 -7.30 -5.27
N LEU A 70 18.96 -8.29 -5.15
CA LEU A 70 18.62 -8.90 -3.86
C LEU A 70 19.82 -9.65 -3.26
N ASN A 71 20.72 -10.16 -4.09
CA ASN A 71 21.98 -10.78 -3.67
C ASN A 71 21.82 -11.75 -2.48
N GLY A 72 20.85 -12.65 -2.59
CA GLY A 72 20.54 -13.64 -1.54
C GLY A 72 19.81 -13.12 -0.30
N SER A 73 19.49 -11.82 -0.24
CA SER A 73 18.69 -11.23 0.83
C SER A 73 17.27 -11.78 0.84
N VAL A 74 16.72 -12.01 2.02
CA VAL A 74 15.29 -12.19 2.25
C VAL A 74 14.67 -10.81 2.45
N TYR A 75 13.76 -10.40 1.54
CA TYR A 75 13.11 -9.10 1.62
C TYR A 75 11.64 -9.25 2.03
N LEU A 76 11.31 -8.79 3.24
CA LEU A 76 10.01 -8.90 3.88
C LEU A 76 9.55 -7.55 4.46
N ASP A 77 9.83 -6.43 3.77
CA ASP A 77 9.39 -5.09 4.16
C ASP A 77 8.65 -4.36 3.01
N TYR A 78 7.79 -5.07 2.26
CA TYR A 78 7.07 -4.50 1.12
C TYR A 78 6.13 -3.33 1.50
N THR A 79 5.54 -3.34 2.69
CA THR A 79 4.75 -2.19 3.18
C THR A 79 5.62 -0.95 3.41
N GLY A 80 6.91 -1.13 3.65
CA GLY A 80 7.88 -0.05 3.74
C GLY A 80 8.29 0.47 2.37
N SER A 81 8.58 -0.43 1.43
CA SER A 81 8.90 -0.13 0.04
C SER A 81 8.65 -1.34 -0.84
N GLY A 82 8.08 -1.17 -2.02
CA GLY A 82 8.12 -2.18 -3.06
C GLY A 82 9.55 -2.42 -3.56
N LEU A 83 9.71 -3.44 -4.39
CA LEU A 83 10.96 -3.73 -5.11
C LEU A 83 10.81 -3.35 -6.59
N TYR A 84 11.87 -2.79 -7.15
CA TYR A 84 11.96 -2.55 -8.59
C TYR A 84 12.63 -3.74 -9.29
N ARG A 85 12.29 -3.98 -10.55
CA ARG A 85 12.94 -4.95 -11.42
C ARG A 85 14.12 -4.30 -12.14
N THR A 86 15.19 -5.03 -12.38
CA THR A 86 16.34 -4.56 -13.16
C THR A 86 15.90 -4.09 -14.55
N SER A 87 15.07 -4.89 -15.24
CA SER A 87 14.50 -4.55 -16.53
C SER A 87 13.66 -3.27 -16.53
N GLN A 88 12.93 -2.99 -15.43
CA GLN A 88 12.18 -1.74 -15.26
C GLN A 88 13.13 -0.54 -15.30
N ILE A 89 14.22 -0.59 -14.55
CA ILE A 89 15.21 0.49 -14.51
C ILE A 89 15.90 0.67 -15.88
N GLU A 90 16.30 -0.43 -16.50
CA GLU A 90 16.95 -0.41 -17.83
C GLU A 90 16.04 0.22 -18.89
N GLU A 91 14.77 -0.16 -18.96
CA GLU A 91 13.82 0.40 -19.91
C GLU A 91 13.54 1.89 -19.65
N ILE A 92 13.50 2.33 -18.39
CA ILE A 92 13.36 3.74 -18.03
C ILE A 92 14.59 4.53 -18.49
N PHE A 93 15.79 4.04 -18.21
CA PHE A 93 17.03 4.70 -18.65
C PHE A 93 17.19 4.69 -20.17
N ASP A 94 16.77 3.64 -20.84
CA ASP A 94 16.74 3.58 -22.28
C ASP A 94 15.78 4.60 -22.90
N LEU A 95 14.62 4.79 -22.30
CA LEU A 95 13.68 5.84 -22.68
C LEU A 95 14.34 7.24 -22.58
N TYR A 96 15.08 7.49 -21.48
CA TYR A 96 15.76 8.77 -21.29
C TYR A 96 16.94 8.97 -22.23
N LYS A 97 17.71 7.93 -22.56
CA LYS A 97 18.82 8.02 -23.53
C LYS A 97 18.35 8.28 -24.97
N LYS A 98 17.18 7.78 -25.32
CA LYS A 98 16.64 7.85 -26.70
C LYS A 98 15.84 9.12 -26.98
N ASN A 99 15.43 9.89 -25.94
CA ASN A 99 14.57 11.05 -26.10
C ASN A 99 15.11 12.25 -25.33
N LEU A 100 14.89 13.44 -25.89
CA LEU A 100 15.15 14.70 -25.22
C LEU A 100 13.89 15.16 -24.50
N PHE A 101 13.93 15.23 -23.18
CA PHE A 101 12.87 15.75 -22.34
C PHE A 101 13.21 17.15 -21.82
N ALA A 102 12.23 18.02 -21.79
CA ALA A 102 12.36 19.40 -21.30
C ALA A 102 11.20 19.75 -20.37
N ASN A 103 11.30 20.94 -19.74
CA ASN A 103 10.28 21.44 -18.82
C ASN A 103 8.90 21.48 -19.51
N PRO A 104 7.86 20.79 -18.96
CA PRO A 104 6.52 20.70 -19.59
C PRO A 104 5.75 22.04 -19.65
N HIS A 105 6.24 23.09 -18.97
CA HIS A 105 5.65 24.45 -19.05
C HIS A 105 6.01 25.23 -20.30
N SER A 106 6.73 24.64 -21.27
CA SER A 106 7.12 25.26 -22.55
C SER A 106 6.41 24.59 -23.72
N LEU A 107 6.39 25.25 -24.86
CA LEU A 107 5.81 24.76 -26.12
C LEU A 107 6.86 24.23 -27.11
N SER A 108 8.11 24.04 -26.67
CA SER A 108 9.14 23.44 -27.53
C SER A 108 8.84 21.96 -27.85
N PRO A 109 9.37 21.41 -28.95
CA PRO A 109 9.13 19.99 -29.28
C PRO A 109 9.46 19.01 -28.14
N ALA A 110 10.58 19.22 -27.43
CA ALA A 110 10.98 18.41 -26.30
C ALA A 110 10.01 18.55 -25.10
N SER A 111 9.46 19.75 -24.88
CA SER A 111 8.48 20.02 -23.85
C SER A 111 7.11 19.38 -24.17
N SER A 112 6.71 19.41 -25.45
CA SER A 112 5.46 18.74 -25.87
C SER A 112 5.53 17.24 -25.63
N LEU A 113 6.63 16.57 -26.01
CA LEU A 113 6.84 15.16 -25.72
C LEU A 113 6.78 14.85 -24.22
N THR A 114 7.38 15.73 -23.39
CA THR A 114 7.34 15.59 -21.93
C THR A 114 5.91 15.70 -21.43
N THR A 115 5.15 16.69 -21.91
CA THR A 115 3.75 16.90 -21.53
C THR A 115 2.88 15.70 -21.89
N ASP A 116 3.01 15.19 -23.11
CA ASP A 116 2.25 14.03 -23.59
C ASP A 116 2.46 12.80 -22.71
N LEU A 117 3.72 12.53 -22.31
CA LEU A 117 4.02 11.39 -21.45
C LEU A 117 3.62 11.60 -19.99
N VAL A 118 3.62 12.82 -19.50
CA VAL A 118 3.06 13.17 -18.17
C VAL A 118 1.56 12.98 -18.15
N GLU A 119 0.84 13.45 -19.18
CA GLU A 119 -0.61 13.24 -19.27
C GLU A 119 -0.96 11.76 -19.42
N ARG A 120 -0.20 11.02 -20.24
CA ARG A 120 -0.35 9.55 -20.31
C ARG A 120 -0.18 8.87 -18.95
N ALA A 121 0.75 9.32 -18.13
CA ALA A 121 0.91 8.78 -16.77
C ALA A 121 -0.32 9.06 -15.90
N ARG A 122 -1.00 10.23 -16.03
CA ARG A 122 -2.27 10.52 -15.35
C ARG A 122 -3.37 9.55 -15.81
N ASP A 123 -3.50 9.34 -17.12
CA ASP A 123 -4.51 8.44 -17.68
C ASP A 123 -4.31 7.00 -17.21
N ILE A 124 -3.06 6.51 -17.17
CA ILE A 124 -2.73 5.17 -16.66
C ILE A 124 -3.10 5.04 -15.18
N ILE A 125 -2.83 6.07 -14.35
CA ILE A 125 -3.22 6.07 -12.94
C ILE A 125 -4.75 6.00 -12.80
N LEU A 126 -5.49 6.78 -13.57
CA LEU A 126 -6.95 6.75 -13.54
C LEU A 126 -7.50 5.40 -14.00
N GLN A 127 -6.94 4.81 -15.04
CA GLN A 127 -7.29 3.46 -15.51
C GLN A 127 -6.99 2.39 -14.44
N PHE A 128 -5.87 2.51 -13.73
CA PHE A 128 -5.52 1.61 -12.63
C PHE A 128 -6.58 1.63 -11.51
N PHE A 129 -7.21 2.78 -11.28
CA PHE A 129 -8.32 2.94 -10.34
C PHE A 129 -9.70 2.75 -10.96
N ASN A 130 -9.80 2.21 -12.17
CA ASN A 130 -11.06 2.03 -12.91
C ASN A 130 -11.90 3.32 -12.98
N THR A 131 -11.28 4.45 -13.32
CA THR A 131 -11.99 5.74 -13.46
C THR A 131 -11.42 6.57 -14.62
N THR A 132 -11.91 7.80 -14.79
CA THR A 132 -11.56 8.67 -15.93
C THR A 132 -11.23 10.10 -15.50
N SER A 133 -10.58 10.85 -16.40
CA SER A 133 -10.29 12.28 -16.22
C SER A 133 -11.53 13.19 -16.19
N GLU A 134 -12.71 12.68 -16.57
CA GLU A 134 -13.97 13.37 -16.42
C GLU A 134 -14.47 13.36 -14.97
N LYS A 135 -14.10 12.34 -14.18
CA LYS A 135 -14.53 12.16 -12.79
C LYS A 135 -13.48 12.57 -11.77
N TYR A 136 -12.20 12.33 -12.07
CA TYR A 136 -11.11 12.57 -11.13
C TYR A 136 -9.93 13.33 -11.73
N THR A 137 -9.30 14.12 -10.91
CA THR A 137 -8.02 14.80 -11.19
C THR A 137 -6.89 14.11 -10.43
N VAL A 138 -5.80 13.80 -11.12
CA VAL A 138 -4.54 13.32 -10.54
C VAL A 138 -3.63 14.53 -10.27
N ILE A 139 -3.18 14.70 -9.04
CA ILE A 139 -2.24 15.74 -8.62
C ILE A 139 -0.96 15.05 -8.14
N PHE A 140 0.15 15.24 -8.86
CA PHE A 140 1.44 14.67 -8.46
C PHE A 140 2.05 15.41 -7.29
N THR A 141 2.65 14.64 -6.39
CA THR A 141 3.34 15.13 -5.20
C THR A 141 4.61 14.33 -4.95
N ALA A 142 5.45 14.78 -4.03
CA ALA A 142 6.68 14.06 -3.68
C ALA A 142 6.42 12.71 -2.95
N SER A 143 5.25 12.53 -2.33
CA SER A 143 4.90 11.32 -1.57
C SER A 143 3.43 11.37 -1.13
N ALA A 144 2.85 10.25 -0.63
CA ALA A 144 1.54 10.25 0.02
C ALA A 144 1.49 11.25 1.18
N THR A 145 2.56 11.41 1.96
CA THR A 145 2.65 12.43 3.02
C THR A 145 2.50 13.85 2.47
N ALA A 146 3.12 14.14 1.33
CA ALA A 146 2.98 15.45 0.68
C ALA A 146 1.56 15.66 0.13
N SER A 147 0.91 14.61 -0.38
CA SER A 147 -0.51 14.63 -0.79
C SER A 147 -1.44 14.94 0.38
N LEU A 148 -1.23 14.27 1.53
CA LEU A 148 -2.01 14.50 2.75
C LEU A 148 -1.82 15.92 3.29
N ARG A 149 -0.59 16.45 3.24
CA ARG A 149 -0.30 17.83 3.61
C ARG A 149 -1.00 18.80 2.67
N LEU A 150 -0.93 18.59 1.36
CA LEU A 150 -1.60 19.42 0.36
C LEU A 150 -3.11 19.48 0.60
N LEU A 151 -3.73 18.32 0.86
CA LEU A 151 -5.15 18.27 1.20
C LEU A 151 -5.43 19.01 2.51
N ALA A 152 -4.66 18.77 3.57
CA ALA A 152 -4.83 19.41 4.87
C ALA A 152 -4.79 20.93 4.78
N GLU A 153 -3.86 21.47 3.98
CA GLU A 153 -3.67 22.89 3.72
C GLU A 153 -4.80 23.49 2.89
N SER A 154 -5.34 22.72 1.94
CA SER A 154 -6.30 23.18 0.94
C SER A 154 -7.76 22.93 1.30
N PHE A 155 -8.04 22.05 2.27
CA PHE A 155 -9.40 21.72 2.67
C PHE A 155 -10.12 22.96 3.24
N PRO A 156 -11.40 23.18 2.90
CA PRO A 156 -12.13 24.39 3.33
C PRO A 156 -12.63 24.28 4.79
N TRP A 157 -11.70 24.25 5.74
CA TRP A 157 -11.98 24.22 7.18
C TRP A 157 -12.74 25.44 7.65
N SER A 158 -13.58 25.26 8.68
CA SER A 158 -14.24 26.30 9.47
C SER A 158 -14.32 25.88 10.93
N ASP A 159 -14.70 26.80 11.82
CA ASP A 159 -14.88 26.55 13.28
C ASP A 159 -15.90 25.43 13.57
N ASP A 160 -16.83 25.22 12.64
CA ASP A 160 -17.87 24.20 12.73
C ASP A 160 -17.44 22.86 12.13
N SER A 161 -16.31 22.82 11.41
CA SER A 161 -15.79 21.62 10.78
C SER A 161 -15.32 20.59 11.82
N LEU A 162 -15.48 19.30 11.46
CA LEU A 162 -14.87 18.19 12.18
C LEU A 162 -13.93 17.41 11.28
N TYR A 163 -12.71 17.21 11.74
CA TYR A 163 -11.80 16.22 11.23
C TYR A 163 -11.95 14.92 12.02
N LEU A 164 -12.55 13.91 11.42
CA LEU A 164 -12.76 12.58 12.00
C LEU A 164 -11.80 11.59 11.33
N TYR A 165 -11.13 10.75 12.12
CA TYR A 165 -10.27 9.71 11.55
C TYR A 165 -10.22 8.46 12.42
N THR A 166 -10.00 7.31 11.80
CA THR A 166 -9.83 6.06 12.54
C THR A 166 -8.53 6.07 13.31
N ARG A 167 -8.53 5.45 14.49
CA ARG A 167 -7.35 5.39 15.37
C ARG A 167 -6.14 4.78 14.67
N ASP A 168 -6.36 3.77 13.84
CA ASP A 168 -5.31 2.97 13.17
C ASP A 168 -4.81 3.61 11.89
N ASN A 169 -4.43 4.86 11.96
CA ASN A 169 -3.94 5.62 10.82
C ASN A 169 -2.44 5.92 10.92
N HIS A 170 -1.84 6.11 9.75
CA HIS A 170 -0.47 6.60 9.63
C HIS A 170 -0.32 8.03 10.20
N ASN A 171 0.84 8.35 10.77
CA ASN A 171 1.14 9.67 11.35
C ASN A 171 0.84 10.85 10.39
N SER A 172 0.97 10.64 9.08
CA SER A 172 0.69 11.68 8.09
C SER A 172 -0.79 12.03 8.01
N VAL A 173 -1.68 11.07 8.26
CA VAL A 173 -3.13 11.28 8.38
C VAL A 173 -3.44 11.97 9.71
N LEU A 174 -2.85 11.49 10.81
CA LEU A 174 -3.00 12.14 12.13
C LEU A 174 -2.57 13.61 12.09
N GLY A 175 -1.51 13.92 11.34
CA GLY A 175 -0.95 15.26 11.21
C GLY A 175 -1.91 16.29 10.63
N ILE A 176 -2.91 15.88 9.85
CA ILE A 176 -3.95 16.76 9.29
C ILE A 176 -4.67 17.53 10.41
N ARG A 177 -4.84 16.95 11.61
CA ARG A 177 -5.48 17.60 12.77
C ARG A 177 -4.85 18.95 13.12
N ARG A 178 -3.55 19.15 12.88
CA ARG A 178 -2.85 20.41 13.18
C ARG A 178 -3.29 21.54 12.24
N TRP A 179 -3.57 21.22 10.98
CA TRP A 179 -4.14 22.15 10.02
C TRP A 179 -5.62 22.44 10.34
N ALA A 180 -6.40 21.39 10.62
CA ALA A 180 -7.80 21.55 11.01
C ALA A 180 -7.95 22.48 12.22
N THR A 181 -7.20 22.22 13.31
CA THR A 181 -7.25 23.05 14.53
C THR A 181 -6.69 24.46 14.32
N HIS A 182 -5.73 24.67 13.41
CA HIS A 182 -5.25 26.01 13.02
C HIS A 182 -6.38 26.88 12.45
N TRP A 183 -7.32 26.26 11.74
CA TRP A 183 -8.50 26.91 11.16
C TRP A 183 -9.75 26.86 12.09
N GLY A 184 -9.59 26.53 13.36
CA GLY A 184 -10.67 26.49 14.35
C GLY A 184 -11.47 25.17 14.36
N ALA A 185 -11.26 24.27 13.40
CA ALA A 185 -11.96 22.99 13.34
C ALA A 185 -11.59 22.07 14.51
N LYS A 186 -12.54 21.23 14.92
CA LYS A 186 -12.32 20.18 15.90
C LYS A 186 -11.79 18.90 15.25
N PHE A 187 -11.19 18.02 16.06
CA PHE A 187 -10.87 16.67 15.60
C PHE A 187 -11.33 15.62 16.61
N LYS A 188 -11.63 14.42 16.10
CA LYS A 188 -11.94 13.22 16.89
C LYS A 188 -11.33 11.98 16.27
N THR A 189 -11.01 10.99 17.10
CA THR A 189 -10.64 9.64 16.67
C THR A 189 -11.81 8.68 16.92
N VAL A 190 -11.94 7.66 16.06
CA VAL A 190 -12.92 6.59 16.20
C VAL A 190 -12.26 5.23 16.09
N ASP A 191 -12.78 4.27 16.85
CA ASP A 191 -12.40 2.87 16.72
C ASP A 191 -13.32 2.15 15.71
N THR A 192 -12.89 1.02 15.18
CA THR A 192 -13.65 0.22 14.18
C THR A 192 -15.08 -0.09 14.67
N LYS A 193 -15.25 -0.42 15.97
CA LYS A 193 -16.57 -0.69 16.57
C LYS A 193 -17.54 0.48 16.49
N ASP A 194 -17.03 1.72 16.47
CA ASP A 194 -17.87 2.91 16.38
C ASP A 194 -18.42 3.11 14.96
N LEU A 195 -17.85 2.40 13.98
CA LEU A 195 -18.21 2.45 12.57
C LEU A 195 -19.22 1.35 12.15
N GLU A 196 -19.56 0.41 13.03
CA GLU A 196 -20.43 -0.73 12.73
C GLU A 196 -21.92 -0.34 12.64
N ALA A 197 -22.37 0.70 13.36
CA ALA A 197 -23.78 1.11 13.35
C ALA A 197 -24.21 1.62 11.97
N GLU A 198 -25.46 1.36 11.60
CA GLU A 198 -26.05 1.82 10.35
C GLU A 198 -26.36 3.32 10.36
N GLY A 199 -26.24 3.96 9.18
CA GLY A 199 -26.74 5.31 8.91
C GLY A 199 -28.16 5.23 8.33
N LYS A 200 -28.96 6.29 8.49
CA LYS A 200 -30.24 6.44 7.81
C LYS A 200 -30.03 7.21 6.52
N GLU A 201 -30.81 6.89 5.52
CA GLU A 201 -30.83 7.69 4.28
C GLU A 201 -31.03 9.17 4.59
N PHE A 202 -30.46 9.98 3.77
CA PHE A 202 -30.39 11.42 3.96
C PHE A 202 -31.77 12.08 3.69
N ASP A 203 -32.25 12.86 4.64
CA ASP A 203 -33.56 13.57 4.54
C ASP A 203 -33.50 14.92 3.77
N GLY A 204 -32.35 15.25 3.20
CA GLY A 204 -32.16 16.47 2.41
C GLY A 204 -31.87 17.75 3.23
N SER A 205 -31.77 17.68 4.56
CA SER A 205 -31.67 18.86 5.43
C SER A 205 -30.24 19.26 5.84
N ARG A 206 -29.19 18.91 5.05
CA ARG A 206 -27.80 19.33 5.35
C ARG A 206 -27.61 20.83 5.18
N ALA A 207 -26.97 21.48 6.15
CA ALA A 207 -26.41 22.80 5.96
C ALA A 207 -25.21 22.71 5.00
N GLU A 208 -25.37 23.13 3.75
CA GLU A 208 -24.34 23.07 2.69
C GLU A 208 -23.06 23.87 3.02
N THR A 209 -23.07 24.62 4.11
CA THR A 209 -21.99 25.57 4.47
C THR A 209 -20.89 24.95 5.35
N VAL A 210 -21.12 23.79 6.00
CA VAL A 210 -20.16 23.14 6.87
C VAL A 210 -19.57 21.92 6.17
N ASN A 211 -18.23 21.85 6.13
CA ASN A 211 -17.51 20.74 5.53
C ASN A 211 -16.80 19.95 6.61
N HIS A 212 -17.03 18.64 6.65
CA HIS A 212 -16.35 17.69 7.51
C HIS A 212 -15.46 16.76 6.68
N LEU A 213 -14.37 16.28 7.26
CA LEU A 213 -13.49 15.31 6.62
C LEU A 213 -13.39 14.04 7.48
N PHE A 214 -13.76 12.90 6.90
CA PHE A 214 -13.49 11.59 7.47
C PHE A 214 -12.29 10.94 6.77
N ALA A 215 -11.32 10.44 7.53
CA ALA A 215 -10.13 9.79 7.00
C ALA A 215 -9.94 8.38 7.59
N PHE A 216 -9.72 7.40 6.71
CA PHE A 216 -9.38 6.05 7.12
C PHE A 216 -8.44 5.38 6.10
N PRO A 217 -7.63 4.36 6.51
CA PRO A 217 -6.81 3.61 5.58
C PRO A 217 -7.64 2.50 4.92
N ALA A 218 -7.43 2.24 3.63
CA ALA A 218 -7.99 1.05 2.99
C ALA A 218 -7.43 -0.23 3.63
N GLU A 219 -6.12 -0.20 3.96
CA GLU A 219 -5.41 -1.21 4.76
C GLU A 219 -4.49 -0.49 5.74
N GLU A 220 -4.63 -0.78 7.03
CA GLU A 220 -3.75 -0.21 8.02
C GLU A 220 -2.35 -0.86 8.00
N ASN A 221 -1.33 -0.05 8.09
CA ASN A 221 0.06 -0.44 7.82
C ASN A 221 0.79 -1.10 9.00
N PHE A 222 0.13 -1.30 10.15
CA PHE A 222 0.71 -1.98 11.31
C PHE A 222 0.52 -3.50 11.20
N ALA A 223 -0.71 -3.99 11.17
CA ALA A 223 -1.06 -5.41 11.13
C ALA A 223 -1.75 -5.87 9.84
N GLY A 224 -2.01 -4.96 8.90
CA GLY A 224 -2.63 -5.28 7.62
C GLY A 224 -4.13 -5.50 7.69
N VAL A 225 -4.80 -4.94 8.69
CA VAL A 225 -6.27 -5.01 8.76
C VAL A 225 -6.86 -4.14 7.66
N LYS A 226 -7.70 -4.74 6.82
CA LYS A 226 -8.44 -4.03 5.77
C LYS A 226 -9.76 -3.50 6.33
N TYR A 227 -10.07 -2.26 5.97
CA TYR A 227 -11.33 -1.61 6.31
C TYR A 227 -12.38 -1.85 5.23
N ASP A 228 -13.65 -1.86 5.65
CA ASP A 228 -14.76 -1.92 4.70
C ASP A 228 -14.84 -0.61 3.91
N LEU A 229 -14.62 -0.68 2.61
CA LEU A 229 -14.66 0.47 1.71
C LEU A 229 -16.08 1.06 1.55
N ASN A 230 -17.14 0.34 1.93
CA ASN A 230 -18.50 0.88 1.99
C ASN A 230 -18.64 2.02 3.01
N LEU A 231 -17.69 2.20 3.91
CA LEU A 231 -17.61 3.40 4.75
C LEU A 231 -17.60 4.70 3.91
N ILE A 232 -17.09 4.67 2.68
CA ILE A 232 -17.09 5.81 1.78
C ILE A 232 -18.54 6.26 1.52
N LYS A 233 -19.37 5.36 0.99
CA LYS A 233 -20.78 5.65 0.70
C LYS A 233 -21.54 5.97 1.98
N LYS A 234 -21.27 5.26 3.06
CA LYS A 234 -21.91 5.46 4.35
C LYS A 234 -21.75 6.88 4.88
N PHE A 235 -20.57 7.48 4.76
CA PHE A 235 -20.35 8.89 5.14
C PHE A 235 -20.89 9.89 4.12
N GLN A 236 -20.83 9.57 2.84
CA GLN A 236 -21.25 10.48 1.78
C GLN A 236 -22.77 10.54 1.61
N GLU A 237 -23.46 9.40 1.70
CA GLU A 237 -24.84 9.21 1.28
C GLU A 237 -25.84 9.12 2.45
N THR A 238 -25.37 8.94 3.70
CA THR A 238 -26.23 8.80 4.88
C THR A 238 -25.94 9.85 5.95
N ASP A 239 -26.78 9.93 6.98
CA ASP A 239 -26.59 10.80 8.15
C ASP A 239 -25.57 10.24 9.16
N PHE A 240 -24.92 9.14 8.80
CA PHE A 240 -24.02 8.42 9.72
C PHE A 240 -22.91 9.30 10.30
N GLY A 241 -22.30 10.16 9.52
CA GLY A 241 -21.25 11.06 9.96
C GLY A 241 -21.72 12.13 10.96
N ASP A 242 -22.95 12.60 10.82
CA ASP A 242 -23.49 13.71 11.62
C ASP A 242 -23.59 13.38 13.13
N ARG A 243 -23.62 12.10 13.50
CA ARG A 243 -23.58 11.64 14.90
C ARG A 243 -22.26 11.96 15.63
N PHE A 244 -21.19 12.22 14.89
CA PHE A 244 -19.87 12.59 15.43
C PHE A 244 -19.67 14.09 15.54
N ALA A 245 -20.34 14.88 14.71
CA ALA A 245 -20.21 16.32 14.60
C ALA A 245 -21.23 17.06 15.49
N GLU A 246 -20.90 18.30 15.90
CA GLU A 246 -21.83 19.17 16.63
C GLU A 246 -22.84 19.84 15.70
N LYS A 247 -22.41 20.09 14.44
CA LYS A 247 -23.27 20.63 13.38
C LYS A 247 -23.33 19.66 12.23
N ARG A 248 -24.50 19.54 11.61
CA ARG A 248 -24.67 18.80 10.38
C ARG A 248 -23.92 19.48 9.24
N GLY A 249 -23.33 18.72 8.33
CA GLY A 249 -22.60 19.26 7.19
C GLY A 249 -22.31 18.23 6.13
N LYS A 250 -21.65 18.67 5.04
CA LYS A 250 -21.20 17.76 3.99
C LYS A 250 -19.96 17.00 4.47
N TRP A 251 -20.02 15.68 4.39
CA TRP A 251 -18.90 14.79 4.70
C TRP A 251 -18.12 14.47 3.43
N TYR A 252 -16.84 14.71 3.50
CA TYR A 252 -15.87 14.28 2.51
C TYR A 252 -15.05 13.12 3.06
N VAL A 253 -14.66 12.19 2.20
CA VAL A 253 -13.94 10.99 2.60
C VAL A 253 -12.55 10.97 1.98
N LEU A 254 -11.54 10.89 2.84
CA LEU A 254 -10.14 10.67 2.50
C LEU A 254 -9.77 9.21 2.72
N LEU A 255 -9.40 8.52 1.66
CA LEU A 255 -8.90 7.15 1.69
C LEU A 255 -7.37 7.14 1.58
N ASP A 256 -6.68 6.72 2.63
CA ASP A 256 -5.26 6.39 2.55
C ASP A 256 -5.11 4.98 1.96
N ALA A 257 -4.75 4.91 0.69
CA ALA A 257 -4.59 3.67 -0.04
C ALA A 257 -3.12 3.23 -0.17
N ALA A 258 -2.18 3.91 0.52
CA ALA A 258 -0.74 3.70 0.32
C ALA A 258 -0.24 2.30 0.71
N ALA A 259 -0.88 1.61 1.67
CA ALA A 259 -0.55 0.23 2.01
C ALA A 259 -1.37 -0.79 1.21
N PHE A 260 -2.54 -0.40 0.70
CA PHE A 260 -3.51 -1.26 0.04
C PHE A 260 -3.17 -1.55 -1.43
N VAL A 261 -2.96 -0.50 -2.23
CA VAL A 261 -2.82 -0.62 -3.69
C VAL A 261 -1.58 -1.38 -4.18
N PRO A 262 -0.50 -1.57 -3.42
CA PRO A 262 0.59 -2.44 -3.86
C PRO A 262 0.20 -3.90 -4.09
N THR A 263 -0.87 -4.37 -3.44
CA THR A 263 -1.31 -5.77 -3.47
C THR A 263 -2.81 -5.97 -3.69
N HIS A 264 -3.59 -4.89 -3.79
CA HIS A 264 -5.03 -4.97 -3.97
C HIS A 264 -5.54 -3.97 -5.00
N ARG A 265 -6.58 -4.35 -5.73
CA ARG A 265 -7.30 -3.46 -6.63
C ARG A 265 -8.17 -2.50 -5.83
N LEU A 266 -8.10 -1.22 -6.17
CA LEU A 266 -9.05 -0.20 -5.71
C LEU A 266 -9.87 0.28 -6.91
N ASP A 267 -11.17 0.12 -6.83
CA ASP A 267 -12.12 0.52 -7.88
C ASP A 267 -12.87 1.78 -7.44
N LEU A 268 -12.63 2.91 -8.10
CA LEU A 268 -13.27 4.19 -7.78
C LEU A 268 -14.66 4.36 -8.43
N GLU A 269 -15.06 3.47 -9.33
CA GLU A 269 -16.46 3.40 -9.78
C GLU A 269 -17.33 2.73 -8.70
N GLU A 270 -16.79 1.74 -8.02
CA GLU A 270 -17.48 1.04 -6.94
C GLU A 270 -17.39 1.78 -5.60
N PHE A 271 -16.20 2.30 -5.26
CA PHE A 271 -15.89 2.97 -3.99
C PHE A 271 -15.42 4.42 -4.23
N PRO A 272 -16.33 5.35 -4.54
CA PRO A 272 -15.99 6.68 -5.04
C PRO A 272 -15.54 7.63 -3.93
N ALA A 273 -14.35 7.38 -3.34
CA ALA A 273 -13.76 8.27 -2.35
C ALA A 273 -13.52 9.68 -2.91
N ASP A 274 -13.67 10.71 -2.09
CA ASP A 274 -13.46 12.10 -2.50
C ASP A 274 -11.99 12.42 -2.73
N PHE A 275 -11.14 11.81 -1.90
CA PHE A 275 -9.69 11.94 -1.96
C PHE A 275 -9.03 10.57 -1.77
N VAL A 276 -8.07 10.24 -2.63
CA VAL A 276 -7.26 9.03 -2.50
C VAL A 276 -5.78 9.40 -2.53
N VAL A 277 -4.99 8.85 -1.60
CA VAL A 277 -3.54 9.07 -1.57
C VAL A 277 -2.76 7.79 -1.78
N VAL A 278 -1.69 7.88 -2.57
CA VAL A 278 -0.84 6.76 -2.95
C VAL A 278 0.63 7.17 -2.94
N SER A 279 1.52 6.20 -2.68
CA SER A 279 2.97 6.32 -2.90
C SER A 279 3.42 5.25 -3.89
N PHE A 280 3.93 5.66 -5.05
CA PHE A 280 4.31 4.74 -6.12
C PHE A 280 5.54 3.89 -5.81
N TYR A 281 6.46 4.38 -4.96
CA TYR A 281 7.60 3.56 -4.55
C TYR A 281 7.19 2.31 -3.74
N LYS A 282 5.98 2.30 -3.14
CA LYS A 282 5.45 1.10 -2.49
C LYS A 282 4.92 0.07 -3.49
N LEU A 283 4.48 0.52 -4.68
CA LEU A 283 4.06 -0.39 -5.76
C LEU A 283 5.26 -0.94 -6.52
N PHE A 284 6.19 -0.07 -6.88
CA PHE A 284 7.19 -0.34 -7.92
C PHE A 284 8.64 -0.28 -7.44
N GLY A 285 8.90 0.11 -6.17
CA GLY A 285 10.24 0.45 -5.70
C GLY A 285 10.79 1.77 -6.29
N PHE A 286 10.48 2.07 -7.53
CA PHE A 286 10.84 3.28 -8.26
C PHE A 286 9.74 3.63 -9.28
N PRO A 287 9.41 4.91 -9.52
CA PRO A 287 9.99 6.13 -8.92
C PRO A 287 9.42 6.48 -7.54
N ASN A 288 10.17 7.32 -6.79
CA ASN A 288 9.70 7.86 -5.52
C ASN A 288 8.81 9.08 -5.76
N LEU A 289 7.54 8.84 -5.90
CA LEU A 289 6.47 9.81 -6.12
C LEU A 289 5.23 9.44 -5.33
N GLY A 290 4.38 10.44 -5.07
CA GLY A 290 3.02 10.25 -4.59
C GLY A 290 2.01 10.95 -5.48
N THR A 291 0.75 10.67 -5.22
CA THR A 291 -0.37 11.38 -5.86
C THR A 291 -1.51 11.57 -4.89
N LEU A 292 -2.22 12.68 -5.10
CA LEU A 292 -3.56 12.93 -4.59
C LEU A 292 -4.53 12.82 -5.76
N VAL A 293 -5.42 11.84 -5.72
CA VAL A 293 -6.51 11.67 -6.68
C VAL A 293 -7.77 12.28 -6.06
N VAL A 294 -8.38 13.23 -6.73
CA VAL A 294 -9.49 14.06 -6.21
C VAL A 294 -10.67 14.02 -7.16
N LYS A 295 -11.89 13.88 -6.65
CA LYS A 295 -13.11 14.07 -7.46
C LYS A 295 -13.13 15.48 -8.07
N ASN A 296 -13.42 15.57 -9.36
CA ASN A 296 -13.42 16.85 -10.10
C ASN A 296 -14.38 17.89 -9.52
N GLU A 297 -15.54 17.46 -9.03
CA GLU A 297 -16.53 18.33 -8.39
C GLU A 297 -16.03 19.02 -7.13
N ILE A 298 -14.99 18.47 -6.48
CA ILE A 298 -14.43 18.98 -5.22
C ILE A 298 -13.29 19.98 -5.46
N VAL A 299 -12.56 19.81 -6.55
CA VAL A 299 -11.38 20.64 -6.88
C VAL A 299 -11.64 22.15 -6.78
N PRO A 300 -12.80 22.68 -7.27
CA PRO A 300 -13.10 24.11 -7.14
C PRO A 300 -13.30 24.59 -5.69
N HIS A 301 -13.67 23.71 -4.78
CA HIS A 301 -13.91 24.02 -3.36
C HIS A 301 -12.65 24.02 -2.52
N LEU A 302 -11.55 23.44 -3.02
CA LEU A 302 -10.26 23.45 -2.34
C LEU A 302 -9.65 24.84 -2.37
N ARG A 303 -9.17 25.33 -1.21
CA ARG A 303 -8.58 26.65 -1.03
C ARG A 303 -7.06 26.54 -1.13
N LYS A 304 -6.49 27.18 -2.17
CA LYS A 304 -5.03 27.31 -2.24
C LYS A 304 -4.61 28.61 -1.57
N MET A 305 -3.91 28.51 -0.45
CA MET A 305 -3.50 29.65 0.37
C MET A 305 -2.35 30.44 -0.26
N GLY A 306 -1.39 29.76 -0.86
CA GLY A 306 -0.25 30.38 -1.54
C GLY A 306 -0.20 30.01 -3.01
N PHE A 307 0.69 30.65 -3.72
CA PHE A 307 1.00 30.29 -5.11
C PHE A 307 2.52 30.14 -5.29
N SER A 308 2.92 29.25 -6.20
CA SER A 308 4.34 28.94 -6.42
C SER A 308 4.58 28.48 -7.85
N GLY A 309 5.53 29.12 -8.54
CA GLY A 309 5.98 28.74 -9.88
C GLY A 309 4.84 28.56 -10.89
N GLY A 310 4.73 27.38 -11.49
CA GLY A 310 3.78 27.07 -12.57
C GLY A 310 2.30 27.09 -12.20
N THR A 311 1.94 27.26 -10.92
CA THR A 311 0.53 27.32 -10.47
C THR A 311 -0.15 28.66 -10.75
N VAL A 312 0.61 29.66 -11.24
CA VAL A 312 0.17 31.03 -11.46
C VAL A 312 0.15 31.34 -12.95
N VAL A 313 -0.95 31.93 -13.42
CA VAL A 313 -1.06 32.53 -14.76
C VAL A 313 -0.43 33.91 -14.75
N MET A 314 -0.70 34.73 -13.71
CA MET A 314 -0.24 36.09 -13.56
C MET A 314 -0.17 36.46 -12.07
N ALA A 315 0.84 37.22 -11.69
CA ALA A 315 0.94 37.85 -10.37
C ALA A 315 1.53 39.24 -10.48
N THR A 316 1.25 40.11 -9.51
CA THR A 316 1.85 41.43 -9.40
C THR A 316 2.88 41.46 -8.28
N CYS A 317 3.97 42.22 -8.46
CA CYS A 317 5.03 42.36 -7.46
C CYS A 317 4.68 43.27 -6.28
N GLY A 318 3.87 44.27 -6.52
CA GLY A 318 3.61 45.35 -5.54
C GLY A 318 2.19 45.33 -4.95
N LYS A 319 1.35 44.37 -5.31
CA LYS A 319 -0.02 44.23 -4.81
C LYS A 319 -0.29 42.76 -4.53
N ASP A 320 -1.12 42.47 -3.54
CA ASP A 320 -1.61 41.12 -3.26
C ASP A 320 -2.65 40.69 -4.31
N PHE A 321 -2.14 40.36 -5.52
CA PHE A 321 -2.93 39.86 -6.63
C PHE A 321 -2.20 38.74 -7.35
N ALA A 322 -2.87 37.57 -7.47
CA ALA A 322 -2.43 36.45 -8.28
C ALA A 322 -3.63 35.78 -8.95
N LEU A 323 -3.50 35.46 -10.23
CA LEU A 323 -4.44 34.64 -10.98
C LEU A 323 -3.85 33.22 -11.06
N LEU A 324 -4.49 32.26 -10.41
CA LEU A 324 -4.06 30.86 -10.43
C LEU A 324 -4.50 30.16 -11.69
N GLN A 325 -3.81 29.05 -12.03
CA GLN A 325 -4.21 28.15 -13.12
C GLN A 325 -5.63 27.63 -12.91
N SER A 326 -6.39 27.53 -14.00
CA SER A 326 -7.77 27.02 -13.99
C SER A 326 -7.84 25.50 -13.95
N ARG A 327 -6.88 24.81 -14.56
CA ARG A 327 -6.82 23.33 -14.57
C ARG A 327 -6.46 22.82 -13.18
N GLY A 328 -7.25 21.86 -12.64
CA GLY A 328 -7.15 21.39 -11.27
C GLY A 328 -5.76 20.91 -10.86
N CYS A 329 -5.13 20.04 -11.65
CA CYS A 329 -3.77 19.57 -11.35
C CYS A 329 -2.75 20.71 -11.35
N SER A 330 -2.72 21.56 -12.38
CA SER A 330 -1.77 22.66 -12.51
C SER A 330 -1.92 23.72 -11.41
N ARG A 331 -3.11 23.84 -10.79
CA ARG A 331 -3.33 24.74 -9.66
C ARG A 331 -2.63 24.28 -8.39
N PHE A 332 -2.40 22.98 -8.22
CA PHE A 332 -1.88 22.39 -6.98
C PHE A 332 -0.47 21.80 -7.10
N GLU A 333 0.05 21.67 -8.30
CA GLU A 333 1.41 21.18 -8.56
C GLU A 333 2.40 22.33 -8.53
N ASP A 334 2.93 22.65 -7.35
CA ASP A 334 3.84 23.76 -7.14
C ASP A 334 5.21 23.54 -7.79
N GLY A 335 5.71 24.59 -8.47
CA GLY A 335 7.00 24.56 -9.14
C GLY A 335 6.99 23.73 -10.42
N THR A 336 8.16 23.27 -10.83
CA THR A 336 8.29 22.31 -11.94
C THR A 336 8.10 20.90 -11.38
N ILE A 337 7.09 20.20 -11.88
CA ILE A 337 6.86 18.80 -11.49
C ILE A 337 8.08 17.92 -11.82
N PRO A 338 8.35 16.84 -11.08
CA PRO A 338 9.45 15.92 -11.33
C PRO A 338 9.15 15.04 -12.56
N PHE A 339 9.09 15.66 -13.74
CA PHE A 339 8.56 15.08 -14.97
C PHE A 339 9.27 13.80 -15.39
N LEU A 340 10.58 13.66 -15.20
CA LEU A 340 11.29 12.39 -15.49
C LEU A 340 10.77 11.27 -14.62
N SER A 341 10.60 11.51 -13.31
CA SER A 341 10.02 10.50 -12.41
C SER A 341 8.57 10.16 -12.76
N ILE A 342 7.78 11.14 -13.23
CA ILE A 342 6.40 10.91 -13.67
C ILE A 342 6.39 10.06 -14.96
N ILE A 343 7.25 10.38 -15.91
CA ILE A 343 7.40 9.60 -17.17
C ILE A 343 7.80 8.15 -16.86
N ALA A 344 8.65 7.92 -15.86
CA ALA A 344 9.05 6.58 -15.43
C ALA A 344 7.85 5.70 -14.99
N LEU A 345 6.76 6.30 -14.48
CA LEU A 345 5.55 5.56 -14.12
C LEU A 345 4.96 4.77 -15.28
N ASN A 346 5.04 5.30 -16.52
CA ASN A 346 4.53 4.59 -17.69
C ASN A 346 5.17 3.19 -17.80
N LYS A 347 6.50 3.10 -17.61
CA LYS A 347 7.21 1.81 -17.62
C LYS A 347 6.95 0.96 -16.38
N SER A 348 6.82 1.59 -15.23
CA SER A 348 6.52 0.88 -13.98
C SER A 348 5.14 0.21 -14.03
N PHE A 349 4.12 0.88 -14.58
CA PHE A 349 2.80 0.28 -14.80
C PHE A 349 2.81 -0.82 -15.89
N GLU A 350 3.62 -0.69 -16.94
CA GLU A 350 3.81 -1.77 -17.92
C GLU A 350 4.30 -3.05 -17.20
N LYS A 351 5.28 -2.94 -16.29
CA LYS A 351 5.77 -4.08 -15.49
C LYS A 351 4.74 -4.66 -14.53
N LEU A 352 3.89 -3.81 -13.93
CA LEU A 352 2.78 -4.29 -13.10
C LEU A 352 1.78 -5.09 -13.93
N ASN A 353 1.46 -4.58 -15.14
CA ASN A 353 0.47 -5.20 -16.02
C ASN A 353 0.93 -6.56 -16.60
N GLU A 354 2.24 -6.83 -16.66
CA GLU A 354 2.77 -8.15 -17.01
C GLU A 354 2.28 -9.24 -16.05
N ILE A 355 2.06 -8.91 -14.79
CA ILE A 355 1.58 -9.83 -13.74
C ILE A 355 0.08 -9.64 -13.52
N GLY A 356 -0.37 -8.40 -13.38
CA GLY A 356 -1.73 -8.01 -13.02
C GLY A 356 -1.95 -7.96 -11.51
N ILE A 357 -2.64 -6.90 -11.06
CA ILE A 357 -2.86 -6.64 -9.63
C ILE A 357 -3.65 -7.76 -8.92
N ASP A 358 -4.61 -8.39 -9.60
CA ASP A 358 -5.42 -9.46 -9.02
C ASP A 358 -4.58 -10.72 -8.78
N ASN A 359 -3.61 -11.00 -9.65
CA ASN A 359 -2.66 -12.10 -9.46
C ASN A 359 -1.71 -11.80 -8.30
N ILE A 360 -1.24 -10.54 -8.18
CA ILE A 360 -0.41 -10.10 -7.05
C ILE A 360 -1.17 -10.24 -5.73
N SER A 361 -2.45 -9.88 -5.73
CA SER A 361 -3.32 -10.00 -4.56
C SER A 361 -3.43 -11.45 -4.07
N LYS A 362 -3.76 -12.36 -4.97
CA LYS A 362 -3.87 -13.80 -4.69
C LYS A 362 -2.54 -14.40 -4.21
N HIS A 363 -1.46 -14.08 -4.91
CA HIS A 363 -0.11 -14.53 -4.56
C HIS A 363 0.31 -14.04 -3.16
N SER A 364 0.14 -12.75 -2.89
CA SER A 364 0.51 -12.16 -1.60
C SER A 364 -0.32 -12.75 -0.46
N TRP A 365 -1.61 -13.00 -0.69
CA TRP A 365 -2.46 -13.70 0.28
C TRP A 365 -1.95 -15.10 0.60
N THR A 366 -1.66 -15.89 -0.44
CA THR A 366 -1.17 -17.27 -0.28
C THR A 366 0.10 -17.31 0.57
N ILE A 367 1.07 -16.46 0.28
CA ILE A 367 2.32 -16.38 1.05
C ILE A 367 2.06 -15.93 2.49
N THR A 368 1.23 -14.92 2.67
CA THR A 368 0.91 -14.39 4.01
C THR A 368 0.23 -15.46 4.86
N ARG A 369 -0.68 -16.20 4.26
CA ARG A 369 -1.41 -17.28 4.93
C ARG A 369 -0.48 -18.40 5.38
N GLU A 370 0.41 -18.86 4.50
CA GLU A 370 1.40 -19.89 4.84
C GLU A 370 2.39 -19.40 5.91
N LEU A 371 2.88 -18.16 5.78
CA LEU A 371 3.74 -17.54 6.77
C LEU A 371 3.07 -17.48 8.15
N PHE A 372 1.83 -17.02 8.22
CA PHE A 372 1.04 -16.99 9.45
C PHE A 372 0.90 -18.38 10.07
N LEU A 373 0.50 -19.38 9.29
CA LEU A 373 0.29 -20.76 9.78
C LEU A 373 1.58 -21.33 10.36
N ARG A 374 2.72 -21.15 9.68
CA ARG A 374 4.03 -21.59 10.15
C ARG A 374 4.44 -20.88 11.44
N LEU A 375 4.38 -19.57 11.49
CA LEU A 375 4.75 -18.80 12.68
C LEU A 375 3.86 -19.12 13.87
N ASN A 376 2.54 -19.21 13.64
CA ASN A 376 1.57 -19.54 14.68
C ASN A 376 1.74 -20.97 15.23
N SER A 377 2.42 -21.86 14.51
CA SER A 377 2.70 -23.23 14.97
C SER A 377 3.98 -23.36 15.80
N ILE A 378 4.90 -22.38 15.76
CA ILE A 378 6.19 -22.48 16.47
C ILE A 378 5.95 -22.37 17.97
N ARG A 379 6.53 -23.34 18.71
CA ARG A 379 6.44 -23.42 20.18
C ARG A 379 7.81 -23.62 20.80
N HIS A 380 7.96 -23.13 22.02
CA HIS A 380 9.04 -23.57 22.91
C HIS A 380 8.85 -25.02 23.35
N SER A 381 9.89 -25.66 23.88
CA SER A 381 9.84 -27.02 24.37
C SER A 381 8.80 -27.25 25.48
N ASN A 382 8.41 -26.20 26.20
CA ASN A 382 7.36 -26.21 27.22
C ASN A 382 5.93 -26.00 26.66
N GLY A 383 5.77 -25.93 25.31
CA GLY A 383 4.50 -25.75 24.62
C GLY A 383 4.00 -24.31 24.48
N ARG A 384 4.68 -23.34 25.08
CA ARG A 384 4.30 -21.90 24.95
C ARG A 384 4.58 -21.37 23.54
N PRO A 385 3.80 -20.40 23.03
CA PRO A 385 4.06 -19.78 21.74
C PRO A 385 5.35 -18.96 21.75
N VAL A 386 6.09 -18.97 20.63
CA VAL A 386 7.28 -18.14 20.42
C VAL A 386 6.91 -16.73 19.95
N VAL A 387 5.77 -16.56 19.30
CA VAL A 387 5.27 -15.28 18.80
C VAL A 387 3.84 -15.01 19.21
N LYS A 388 3.52 -13.73 19.43
CA LYS A 388 2.16 -13.21 19.54
C LYS A 388 1.87 -12.41 18.29
N ILE A 389 0.97 -12.88 17.43
CA ILE A 389 0.64 -12.29 16.12
C ILE A 389 -0.57 -11.38 16.26
N TYR A 390 -0.55 -10.24 15.55
CA TYR A 390 -1.62 -9.23 15.49
C TYR A 390 -2.33 -9.27 14.14
N GLY A 391 -3.54 -8.70 14.07
CA GLY A 391 -4.37 -8.64 12.86
C GLY A 391 -5.47 -9.69 12.83
N ASN A 392 -6.11 -9.82 11.66
CA ASN A 392 -7.29 -10.67 11.45
C ASN A 392 -6.95 -12.07 10.87
N HIS A 393 -5.70 -12.50 10.93
CA HIS A 393 -5.22 -13.77 10.33
C HIS A 393 -6.01 -15.00 10.75
N TYR A 394 -6.53 -15.02 11.99
CA TYR A 394 -7.32 -16.14 12.52
C TYR A 394 -8.69 -16.28 11.84
N MET A 395 -9.21 -15.21 11.22
CA MET A 395 -10.50 -15.25 10.50
C MET A 395 -10.40 -16.01 9.17
N ASN A 396 -9.21 -16.18 8.61
CA ASN A 396 -8.97 -16.72 7.26
C ASN A 396 -9.81 -15.98 6.20
N ASP A 397 -9.86 -14.68 6.27
CA ASP A 397 -10.70 -13.84 5.43
C ASP A 397 -9.82 -12.90 4.58
N PHE A 398 -9.80 -13.19 3.26
CA PHE A 398 -9.06 -12.43 2.27
C PHE A 398 -9.49 -10.96 2.22
N GLU A 399 -10.77 -10.66 2.49
CA GLU A 399 -11.30 -9.31 2.41
C GLU A 399 -10.98 -8.47 3.66
N ARG A 400 -10.58 -9.12 4.77
CA ARG A 400 -10.33 -8.44 6.04
C ARG A 400 -8.87 -8.39 6.46
N GLN A 401 -7.99 -9.11 5.75
CA GLN A 401 -6.57 -9.17 6.07
C GLN A 401 -5.72 -8.96 4.83
N GLY A 402 -4.78 -8.03 4.90
CA GLY A 402 -3.76 -7.78 3.89
C GLY A 402 -2.45 -8.55 4.16
N PRO A 403 -1.44 -8.38 3.30
CA PRO A 403 -0.23 -9.19 3.30
C PRO A 403 0.84 -8.72 4.31
N ILE A 404 0.42 -8.43 5.54
CA ILE A 404 1.27 -7.97 6.65
C ILE A 404 1.09 -8.90 7.83
N VAL A 405 2.19 -9.43 8.37
CA VAL A 405 2.22 -10.22 9.61
C VAL A 405 3.04 -9.46 10.64
N THR A 406 2.37 -8.88 11.62
CA THR A 406 3.02 -8.16 12.72
C THR A 406 2.95 -8.98 14.00
N MET A 407 4.06 -9.03 14.73
CA MET A 407 4.19 -9.86 15.91
C MET A 407 5.13 -9.27 16.95
N ASN A 408 4.97 -9.71 18.20
CA ASN A 408 6.01 -9.64 19.22
C ASN A 408 6.54 -11.04 19.52
N PHE A 409 7.82 -11.11 19.84
CA PHE A 409 8.49 -12.34 20.23
C PHE A 409 8.39 -12.56 21.73
N LEU A 410 8.25 -13.81 22.14
CA LEU A 410 8.10 -14.22 23.53
C LEU A 410 9.21 -15.21 23.88
N ASN A 411 9.77 -15.09 25.08
CA ASN A 411 10.69 -16.09 25.63
C ASN A 411 9.92 -17.29 26.25
N ASN A 412 10.63 -18.31 26.66
CA ASN A 412 10.04 -19.54 27.20
C ASN A 412 9.33 -19.35 28.56
N LYS A 413 9.49 -18.19 29.21
CA LYS A 413 8.75 -17.80 30.42
C LYS A 413 7.49 -16.98 30.09
N GLY A 414 7.32 -16.56 28.81
CA GLY A 414 6.20 -15.73 28.33
C GLY A 414 6.45 -14.23 28.43
N GLY A 415 7.67 -13.79 28.75
CA GLY A 415 8.08 -12.40 28.70
C GLY A 415 8.39 -11.99 27.25
N TYR A 416 8.25 -10.71 26.94
CA TYR A 416 8.59 -10.18 25.60
C TYR A 416 10.10 -10.12 25.37
N ILE A 417 10.52 -10.43 24.16
CA ILE A 417 11.86 -10.18 23.62
C ILE A 417 11.81 -8.84 22.87
N GLY A 418 12.78 -7.97 23.10
CA GLY A 418 12.85 -6.65 22.46
C GLY A 418 12.93 -6.74 20.93
N TYR A 419 12.22 -5.86 20.25
CA TYR A 419 12.25 -5.86 18.78
C TYR A 419 13.61 -5.42 18.22
N ASN A 420 14.43 -4.70 18.98
CA ASN A 420 15.79 -4.34 18.58
C ASN A 420 16.71 -5.58 18.52
N GLU A 421 16.56 -6.53 19.44
CA GLU A 421 17.27 -7.81 19.40
C GLU A 421 16.90 -8.60 18.15
N VAL A 422 15.58 -8.65 17.83
CA VAL A 422 15.09 -9.32 16.62
C VAL A 422 15.67 -8.68 15.34
N MET A 423 15.73 -7.34 15.29
CA MET A 423 16.33 -6.62 14.17
C MET A 423 17.81 -6.91 13.99
N VAL A 424 18.58 -6.94 15.09
CA VAL A 424 20.02 -7.24 15.05
C VAL A 424 20.25 -8.66 14.49
N ASN A 425 19.51 -9.64 15.00
CA ASN A 425 19.62 -11.02 14.54
C ASN A 425 19.20 -11.18 13.08
N ALA A 426 18.10 -10.51 12.65
CA ALA A 426 17.65 -10.53 11.27
C ALA A 426 18.69 -9.92 10.31
N LYS A 427 19.30 -8.79 10.70
CA LYS A 427 20.38 -8.15 9.94
C LYS A 427 21.58 -9.09 9.74
N ASN A 428 21.95 -9.87 10.76
CA ASN A 428 23.05 -10.83 10.68
C ASN A 428 22.76 -11.98 9.71
N GLU A 429 21.48 -12.33 9.50
CA GLU A 429 21.01 -13.35 8.57
C GLU A 429 20.58 -12.77 7.20
N ASN A 430 20.89 -11.49 6.92
CA ASN A 430 20.52 -10.80 5.69
C ASN A 430 19.01 -10.83 5.41
N ILE A 431 18.20 -10.67 6.47
CA ILE A 431 16.75 -10.63 6.43
C ILE A 431 16.26 -9.20 6.66
N ASN A 432 15.52 -8.65 5.70
CA ASN A 432 14.98 -7.30 5.74
C ASN A 432 13.55 -7.32 6.31
N ILE A 433 13.38 -6.79 7.51
CA ILE A 433 12.11 -6.64 8.22
C ILE A 433 12.00 -5.23 8.79
N ARG A 434 10.86 -4.87 9.34
CA ARG A 434 10.66 -3.59 10.01
C ARG A 434 10.32 -3.77 11.48
N VAL A 435 10.80 -2.85 12.35
CA VAL A 435 10.51 -2.86 13.78
C VAL A 435 9.99 -1.51 14.27
N GLY A 436 9.29 -1.49 15.40
CA GLY A 436 8.71 -0.30 16.03
C GLY A 436 7.21 -0.19 15.82
N CYS A 437 6.68 1.05 15.77
CA CYS A 437 5.25 1.33 15.56
C CYS A 437 4.87 1.65 14.10
N PHE A 438 5.81 1.65 13.16
CA PHE A 438 5.61 1.84 11.71
C PHE A 438 4.85 3.12 11.34
N CYS A 439 5.04 4.20 12.11
CA CYS A 439 4.28 5.45 11.99
C CYS A 439 2.75 5.29 12.13
N ASN A 440 2.28 4.25 12.83
CA ASN A 440 0.88 4.01 13.16
C ASN A 440 0.74 3.86 14.70
N PRO A 441 0.71 4.99 15.43
CA PRO A 441 0.71 4.96 16.90
C PRO A 441 -0.55 4.31 17.47
N GLY A 442 -1.72 4.52 16.85
CA GLY A 442 -2.98 3.99 17.37
C GLY A 442 -3.06 2.47 17.32
N ALA A 443 -2.69 1.84 16.19
CA ALA A 443 -2.62 0.38 16.10
C ALA A 443 -1.55 -0.19 17.03
N CYS A 444 -0.38 0.45 17.10
CA CYS A 444 0.73 0.05 17.95
C CYS A 444 0.36 0.06 19.44
N THR A 445 -0.22 1.14 19.92
CA THR A 445 -0.62 1.29 21.34
C THR A 445 -1.71 0.29 21.71
N ARG A 446 -2.70 0.09 20.82
CA ARG A 446 -3.73 -0.94 21.03
C ARG A 446 -3.13 -2.36 21.07
N ALA A 447 -2.20 -2.70 20.19
CA ALA A 447 -1.55 -4.01 20.17
C ALA A 447 -0.79 -4.31 21.46
N ASN A 448 -0.23 -3.28 22.09
CA ASN A 448 0.55 -3.35 23.32
C ASN A 448 -0.24 -2.97 24.59
N ASN A 449 -1.56 -2.75 24.48
CA ASN A 449 -2.46 -2.36 25.56
C ASN A 449 -2.03 -1.09 26.30
N LEU A 450 -1.53 -0.09 25.55
CA LEU A 450 -1.15 1.22 26.07
C LEU A 450 -2.25 2.24 25.82
N ASN A 451 -2.49 3.12 26.79
CA ASN A 451 -3.32 4.32 26.60
C ASN A 451 -2.44 5.54 26.26
N ASP A 452 -3.08 6.64 25.89
CA ASP A 452 -2.37 7.85 25.45
C ASP A 452 -1.51 8.47 26.58
N ASP A 453 -1.96 8.44 27.83
CA ASP A 453 -1.22 8.97 29.01
C ASP A 453 0.07 8.15 29.26
N GLN A 454 -0.03 6.82 29.17
CA GLN A 454 1.16 5.94 29.28
C GLN A 454 2.13 6.17 28.13
N VAL A 455 1.63 6.44 26.94
CA VAL A 455 2.48 6.76 25.79
C VAL A 455 3.25 8.05 26.04
N GLU A 456 2.60 9.11 26.55
CA GLU A 456 3.27 10.37 26.89
C GLU A 456 4.31 10.17 28.00
N GLU A 457 4.01 9.41 29.05
CA GLU A 457 4.97 9.07 30.11
C GLU A 457 6.19 8.33 29.55
N TYR A 458 5.98 7.32 28.70
CA TYR A 458 7.07 6.51 28.13
C TYR A 458 7.90 7.30 27.13
N TYR A 459 7.29 8.24 26.39
CA TYR A 459 8.03 9.14 25.49
C TYR A 459 9.01 10.04 26.23
N ASN A 460 8.71 10.44 27.46
CA ASN A 460 9.65 11.19 28.30
C ASN A 460 10.91 10.39 28.68
N LYS A 461 10.83 9.05 28.63
CA LYS A 461 11.94 8.13 28.89
C LYS A 461 12.69 7.75 27.60
N LYS A 462 12.10 8.01 26.42
CA LYS A 462 12.61 7.63 25.09
C LYS A 462 13.10 8.86 24.33
N THR A 463 14.32 8.78 23.78
CA THR A 463 14.96 9.94 23.10
C THR A 463 14.75 9.94 21.60
N SER A 464 14.58 8.77 20.97
CA SER A 464 14.34 8.65 19.52
C SER A 464 13.65 7.32 19.18
N CYS A 465 13.16 7.20 17.94
CA CYS A 465 12.62 5.94 17.43
C CYS A 465 13.68 4.83 17.27
N HIS A 466 14.95 5.18 17.32
CA HIS A 466 16.10 4.27 17.10
C HIS A 466 16.96 4.08 18.34
N ASP A 467 16.50 4.51 19.51
CA ASP A 467 17.19 4.23 20.76
C ASP A 467 17.06 2.76 21.17
N SER A 468 17.88 2.34 22.14
CA SER A 468 17.90 0.96 22.63
C SER A 468 16.71 0.57 23.51
N ILE A 469 15.83 1.52 23.85
CA ILE A 469 14.70 1.29 24.75
C ILE A 469 13.49 0.82 23.93
N ASP A 470 13.22 -0.46 23.95
CA ASP A 470 12.10 -1.09 23.24
C ASP A 470 11.11 -1.85 24.14
N ILE A 471 11.45 -2.00 25.44
CA ILE A 471 10.57 -2.52 26.47
C ILE A 471 10.66 -1.59 27.69
N ILE A 472 9.51 -1.15 28.22
CA ILE A 472 9.40 -0.44 29.51
C ILE A 472 8.37 -1.17 30.36
N ASP A 473 8.71 -1.44 31.64
CA ASP A 473 7.86 -2.12 32.60
C ASP A 473 7.32 -3.47 32.08
N GLY A 474 8.11 -4.18 31.26
CA GLY A 474 7.73 -5.45 30.65
C GLY A 474 6.79 -5.33 29.44
N ILE A 475 6.48 -4.10 29.00
CA ILE A 475 5.57 -3.82 27.86
C ILE A 475 6.43 -3.40 26.65
N PRO A 476 6.26 -4.02 25.47
CA PRO A 476 6.97 -3.61 24.27
C PRO A 476 6.44 -2.28 23.73
N LEU A 477 7.33 -1.40 23.29
CA LEU A 477 7.00 -0.09 22.71
C LEU A 477 6.79 -0.14 21.20
N GLY A 478 6.73 -1.31 20.62
CA GLY A 478 6.55 -1.56 19.20
C GLY A 478 6.40 -3.04 18.93
N ALA A 479 6.59 -3.41 17.68
CA ALA A 479 6.48 -4.79 17.21
C ALA A 479 7.47 -5.05 16.07
N VAL A 480 7.54 -6.29 15.61
CA VAL A 480 8.22 -6.71 14.39
C VAL A 480 7.18 -6.90 13.30
N ARG A 481 7.38 -6.28 12.15
CA ARG A 481 6.51 -6.42 10.97
C ARG A 481 7.23 -7.13 9.84
N VAL A 482 6.60 -8.15 9.33
CA VAL A 482 6.94 -8.84 8.09
C VAL A 482 5.84 -8.55 7.08
N SER A 483 6.17 -8.09 5.90
CA SER A 483 5.22 -7.84 4.84
C SER A 483 5.71 -8.40 3.52
N VAL A 484 4.82 -9.05 2.80
CA VAL A 484 5.10 -9.73 1.53
C VAL A 484 4.49 -8.96 0.35
N GLY A 485 4.96 -9.22 -0.84
CA GLY A 485 4.50 -8.55 -2.04
C GLY A 485 4.73 -9.38 -3.30
N ALA A 486 4.68 -8.71 -4.46
CA ALA A 486 4.67 -9.35 -5.77
C ALA A 486 5.81 -10.35 -6.03
N TYR A 487 6.95 -10.18 -5.41
CA TYR A 487 8.13 -11.01 -5.69
C TYR A 487 8.61 -11.83 -4.50
N THR A 488 7.83 -11.92 -3.42
CA THR A 488 8.13 -12.81 -2.30
C THR A 488 7.94 -14.26 -2.73
N THR A 489 8.81 -15.16 -2.28
CA THR A 489 8.73 -16.60 -2.58
C THR A 489 8.52 -17.43 -1.34
N MET A 490 8.18 -18.71 -1.51
CA MET A 490 8.10 -19.65 -0.38
C MET A 490 9.46 -19.88 0.26
N GLU A 491 10.55 -19.74 -0.48
CA GLU A 491 11.91 -19.80 0.07
C GLU A 491 12.15 -18.68 1.09
N ASP A 492 11.63 -17.45 0.82
CA ASP A 492 11.71 -16.35 1.78
C ASP A 492 10.96 -16.69 3.09
N VAL A 493 9.79 -17.34 2.99
CA VAL A 493 9.02 -17.83 4.14
C VAL A 493 9.78 -18.90 4.92
N GLU A 494 10.40 -19.83 4.22
CA GLU A 494 11.19 -20.91 4.84
C GLU A 494 12.40 -20.35 5.58
N LYS A 495 13.16 -19.46 4.95
CA LYS A 495 14.31 -18.79 5.57
C LYS A 495 13.90 -18.00 6.80
N PHE A 496 12.81 -17.24 6.73
CA PHE A 496 12.33 -16.47 7.88
C PHE A 496 11.85 -17.37 9.02
N THR A 497 11.11 -18.43 8.73
CA THR A 497 10.64 -19.35 9.76
C THR A 497 11.80 -20.16 10.39
N ALA A 498 12.82 -20.51 9.61
CA ALA A 498 14.04 -21.11 10.11
C ALA A 498 14.83 -20.16 11.03
N PHE A 499 14.91 -18.88 10.65
CA PHE A 499 15.49 -17.82 11.48
C PHE A 499 14.77 -17.71 12.83
N VAL A 500 13.42 -17.68 12.83
CA VAL A 500 12.64 -17.63 14.08
C VAL A 500 12.93 -18.83 14.98
N LYS A 501 12.97 -20.05 14.39
CA LYS A 501 13.31 -21.26 15.15
C LYS A 501 14.72 -21.25 15.72
N LYS A 502 15.69 -20.77 14.94
CA LYS A 502 17.11 -20.74 15.32
C LYS A 502 17.38 -19.81 16.51
N TYR A 503 16.76 -18.63 16.52
CA TYR A 503 17.12 -17.58 17.46
C TYR A 503 16.17 -17.44 18.65
N PHE A 504 14.92 -17.91 18.56
CA PHE A 504 13.90 -17.57 19.54
C PHE A 504 13.16 -18.77 20.15
N VAL A 505 13.43 -19.99 19.71
CA VAL A 505 12.94 -21.20 20.42
C VAL A 505 13.83 -21.48 21.61
N ASP A 506 13.22 -21.65 22.80
CA ASP A 506 13.86 -21.95 24.09
C ASP A 506 14.84 -20.87 24.58
N THR A 507 14.61 -19.63 24.20
CA THR A 507 15.33 -18.46 24.74
C THR A 507 14.68 -17.94 26.02
#